data_06823e1d82422e7d8d8864467154851c
#
_entry.id   06823e1d82422e7d8d8864467154851c
#
_cell.length_a   1.000
_cell.length_b   1.000
_cell.length_c   1.000
_cell.angle_alpha   90.00
_cell.angle_beta   90.00
_cell.angle_gamma   90.00
#
_symmetry.space_group_name_H-M   'P 1'
#
loop_
_entity.id
_entity.type
_entity.pdbx_description
1 polymer ?
#
loop_
_entity_poly.entity_id
_entity_poly.type
_entity_poly.pdbx_seq_one_letter_code
_entity_poly.pdbx_strand_id
1 'polypeptide(L)'
;DGLVPSEGAAALVLKRLSDVEPGEKVYGIIRGSGLSNDGRRKGLLAPAADGQADAMQLALESGAIDPLTIQYLECHATGTSVGDGVEVSSIRSVYADLEHLPVGSLKANTGHLITVAGLASVLKLTGAMAQETLPPTPVDGEILEQLQNSNLKVQSSRAAWKTEGGPRRAAISNFGFGGNNAHLILEQYQPSSRPGRNKAFKQCPAPD
;
A
#
# COMPACT_ATOMS: atom_id res chain seq x y z
N ASP A 1 18.43 -11.09 9.37
CA ASP A 1 17.27 -10.78 10.21
C ASP A 1 17.34 -9.38 10.78
N GLY A 2 16.20 -8.70 10.80
CA GLY A 2 16.01 -7.43 11.46
C GLY A 2 15.99 -6.22 10.55
N LEU A 3 15.64 -5.10 11.14
CA LEU A 3 15.51 -3.82 10.46
C LEU A 3 16.88 -3.28 10.04
N VAL A 4 17.05 -3.00 8.77
CA VAL A 4 18.21 -2.27 8.24
C VAL A 4 17.81 -0.80 8.04
N PRO A 5 18.18 0.12 8.94
CA PRO A 5 17.82 1.53 8.78
C PRO A 5 18.58 2.15 7.61
N SER A 6 17.94 3.09 6.96
CA SER A 6 18.46 3.82 5.82
C SER A 6 17.92 5.25 5.84
N GLU A 7 18.44 6.13 5.04
CA GLU A 7 18.04 7.53 4.98
C GLU A 7 17.63 7.94 3.58
N GLY A 8 16.75 8.94 3.50
CA GLY A 8 16.27 9.46 2.24
C GLY A 8 15.36 10.66 2.42
N ALA A 9 15.06 11.32 1.31
CA ALA A 9 14.09 12.40 1.24
C ALA A 9 13.23 12.20 -0.02
N ALA A 10 11.94 12.50 0.10
CA ALA A 10 11.01 12.43 -1.02
C ALA A 10 9.94 13.52 -0.89
N ALA A 11 9.38 13.94 -2.02
CA ALA A 11 8.26 14.85 -2.09
C ALA A 11 7.27 14.38 -3.13
N LEU A 12 5.99 14.51 -2.84
CA LEU A 12 4.89 14.27 -3.77
C LEU A 12 4.07 15.55 -3.93
N VAL A 13 3.71 15.88 -5.16
CA VAL A 13 2.75 16.95 -5.43
C VAL A 13 1.39 16.31 -5.63
N LEU A 14 0.45 16.64 -4.75
CA LEU A 14 -0.91 16.14 -4.79
C LEU A 14 -1.85 17.23 -5.34
N LYS A 15 -2.78 16.80 -6.18
CA LYS A 15 -3.82 17.65 -6.77
C LYS A 15 -5.13 16.87 -6.80
N ARG A 16 -6.26 17.53 -6.59
CA ARG A 16 -7.54 16.86 -6.77
C ARG A 16 -7.68 16.44 -8.24
N LEU A 17 -8.20 15.25 -8.46
CA LEU A 17 -8.39 14.74 -9.84
C LEU A 17 -9.32 15.66 -10.66
N SER A 18 -10.31 16.29 -10.01
CA SER A 18 -11.19 17.30 -10.62
C SER A 18 -10.47 18.55 -11.13
N ASP A 19 -9.34 18.86 -10.54
CA ASP A 19 -8.58 20.10 -10.79
C ASP A 19 -7.43 19.88 -11.78
N VAL A 20 -7.23 18.63 -12.24
CA VAL A 20 -6.20 18.28 -13.22
C VAL A 20 -6.58 18.86 -14.59
N GLU A 21 -5.72 19.70 -15.16
CA GLU A 21 -5.91 20.31 -16.45
C GLU A 21 -5.60 19.36 -17.63
N PRO A 22 -6.18 19.60 -18.82
CA PRO A 22 -5.82 18.84 -20.01
C PRO A 22 -4.32 18.93 -20.32
N GLY A 23 -3.67 17.76 -20.46
CA GLY A 23 -2.23 17.68 -20.73
C GLY A 23 -1.33 17.62 -19.50
N GLU A 24 -1.86 17.82 -18.29
CA GLU A 24 -1.09 17.57 -17.06
C GLU A 24 -0.82 16.08 -16.90
N LYS A 25 0.42 15.76 -16.51
CA LYS A 25 0.84 14.39 -16.26
C LYS A 25 0.39 13.93 -14.89
N VAL A 26 -0.42 12.88 -14.84
CA VAL A 26 -0.84 12.19 -13.63
C VAL A 26 -0.11 10.84 -13.55
N TYR A 27 0.63 10.62 -12.48
CA TYR A 27 1.42 9.40 -12.28
C TYR A 27 0.61 8.26 -11.66
N GLY A 28 -0.45 8.60 -10.92
CA GLY A 28 -1.35 7.66 -10.26
C GLY A 28 -2.40 8.41 -9.46
N ILE A 29 -3.39 7.69 -8.97
CA ILE A 29 -4.48 8.21 -8.17
C ILE A 29 -4.44 7.54 -6.80
N ILE A 30 -4.48 8.32 -5.72
CA ILE A 30 -4.79 7.81 -4.39
C ILE A 30 -6.32 7.64 -4.33
N ARG A 31 -6.78 6.39 -4.32
CA ARG A 31 -8.20 6.05 -4.32
C ARG A 31 -8.78 5.95 -2.92
N GLY A 32 -7.99 5.46 -1.99
CA GLY A 32 -8.41 5.29 -0.62
C GLY A 32 -7.25 5.40 0.34
N SER A 33 -7.55 5.79 1.56
CA SER A 33 -6.61 5.87 2.66
C SER A 33 -7.28 5.47 3.96
N GLY A 34 -6.58 4.70 4.78
CA GLY A 34 -7.02 4.30 6.10
C GLY A 34 -5.91 4.51 7.12
N LEU A 35 -6.29 5.04 8.25
CA LEU A 35 -5.41 5.27 9.39
C LEU A 35 -6.03 4.62 10.62
N SER A 36 -5.21 3.96 11.43
CA SER A 36 -5.61 3.39 12.71
C SER A 36 -4.50 3.49 13.74
N ASN A 37 -4.78 3.08 14.94
CA ASN A 37 -3.77 2.98 16.00
C ASN A 37 -4.03 1.72 16.84
N ASP A 38 -2.96 0.99 17.16
CA ASP A 38 -3.04 -0.25 17.96
C ASP A 38 -3.51 -0.02 19.40
N GLY A 39 -3.48 1.22 19.88
CA GLY A 39 -3.82 1.57 21.26
C GLY A 39 -2.87 0.92 22.27
N ARG A 40 -3.39 0.61 23.46
CA ARG A 40 -2.60 0.02 24.56
C ARG A 40 -2.60 -1.52 24.59
N ARG A 41 -2.97 -2.18 23.48
CA ARG A 41 -3.31 -3.62 23.49
C ARG A 41 -2.16 -4.54 23.88
N LYS A 42 -0.92 -4.31 23.38
CA LYS A 42 0.24 -5.22 23.61
C LYS A 42 1.54 -4.49 23.99
N GLY A 43 1.47 -3.21 24.35
CA GLY A 43 2.64 -2.38 24.63
C GLY A 43 3.06 -1.50 23.44
N LEU A 44 3.95 -0.56 23.69
CA LEU A 44 4.31 0.53 22.77
C LEU A 44 4.94 0.05 21.45
N LEU A 45 5.63 -1.09 21.47
CA LEU A 45 6.41 -1.59 20.33
C LEU A 45 5.86 -2.88 19.71
N ALA A 46 4.82 -3.48 20.28
CA ALA A 46 4.26 -4.71 19.76
C ALA A 46 3.16 -4.41 18.74
N PRO A 47 3.31 -4.83 17.47
CA PRO A 47 2.29 -4.61 16.45
C PRO A 47 1.03 -5.43 16.76
N ALA A 48 -0.14 -4.92 16.35
CA ALA A 48 -1.41 -5.60 16.49
C ALA A 48 -2.07 -5.83 15.12
N ALA A 49 -2.37 -7.10 14.80
CA ALA A 49 -2.97 -7.45 13.52
C ALA A 49 -4.32 -6.76 13.29
N ASP A 50 -5.14 -6.61 14.34
CA ASP A 50 -6.44 -5.96 14.25
C ASP A 50 -6.29 -4.48 13.85
N GLY A 51 -5.35 -3.74 14.48
CA GLY A 51 -5.12 -2.34 14.12
C GLY A 51 -4.64 -2.19 12.68
N GLN A 52 -3.74 -3.07 12.22
CA GLN A 52 -3.32 -3.06 10.82
C GLN A 52 -4.47 -3.40 9.87
N ALA A 53 -5.31 -4.39 10.20
CA ALA A 53 -6.49 -4.75 9.42
C ALA A 53 -7.51 -3.61 9.38
N ASP A 54 -7.73 -2.90 10.49
CA ASP A 54 -8.61 -1.73 10.54
C ASP A 54 -8.15 -0.64 9.53
N ALA A 55 -6.83 -0.35 9.47
CA ALA A 55 -6.31 0.61 8.49
C ALA A 55 -6.55 0.15 7.04
N MET A 56 -6.39 -1.15 6.77
CA MET A 56 -6.63 -1.73 5.45
C MET A 56 -8.11 -1.61 5.05
N GLN A 57 -9.02 -2.00 5.95
CA GLN A 57 -10.47 -1.92 5.72
C GLN A 57 -10.92 -0.48 5.48
N LEU A 58 -10.48 0.46 6.33
CA LEU A 58 -10.78 1.89 6.17
C LEU A 58 -10.29 2.43 4.82
N ALA A 59 -9.14 1.99 4.33
CA ALA A 59 -8.64 2.39 3.03
C ALA A 59 -9.52 1.89 1.88
N LEU A 60 -9.96 0.64 1.93
CA LEU A 60 -10.87 0.06 0.94
C LEU A 60 -12.24 0.76 0.97
N GLU A 61 -12.81 0.97 2.15
CA GLU A 61 -14.08 1.67 2.36
C GLU A 61 -14.04 3.11 1.88
N SER A 62 -12.99 3.88 2.25
CA SER A 62 -12.87 5.29 1.86
C SER A 62 -12.76 5.48 0.35
N GLY A 63 -12.20 4.49 -0.36
CA GLY A 63 -12.10 4.46 -1.81
C GLY A 63 -13.29 3.81 -2.52
N ALA A 64 -14.21 3.18 -1.79
CA ALA A 64 -15.22 2.25 -2.31
C ALA A 64 -14.57 1.21 -3.25
N ILE A 65 -13.49 0.59 -2.80
CA ILE A 65 -12.69 -0.36 -3.58
C ILE A 65 -13.01 -1.79 -3.15
N ASP A 66 -13.36 -2.62 -4.11
CA ASP A 66 -13.46 -4.07 -3.92
C ASP A 66 -12.05 -4.65 -3.71
N PRO A 67 -11.78 -5.33 -2.58
CA PRO A 67 -10.48 -5.93 -2.30
C PRO A 67 -10.03 -6.92 -3.39
N LEU A 68 -10.95 -7.58 -4.09
CA LEU A 68 -10.66 -8.48 -5.19
C LEU A 68 -9.99 -7.80 -6.39
N THR A 69 -10.04 -6.47 -6.46
CA THR A 69 -9.39 -5.69 -7.54
C THR A 69 -7.95 -5.30 -7.24
N ILE A 70 -7.44 -5.62 -6.04
CA ILE A 70 -6.05 -5.35 -5.66
C ILE A 70 -5.14 -6.43 -6.28
N GLN A 71 -4.14 -6.00 -7.04
CA GLN A 71 -3.29 -6.88 -7.83
C GLN A 71 -1.85 -6.96 -7.31
N TYR A 72 -1.48 -6.09 -6.38
CA TYR A 72 -0.18 -6.09 -5.71
C TYR A 72 -0.29 -5.39 -4.36
N LEU A 73 0.45 -5.87 -3.37
CA LEU A 73 0.54 -5.21 -2.07
C LEU A 73 2.02 -4.96 -1.70
N GLU A 74 2.34 -3.71 -1.51
CA GLU A 74 3.61 -3.24 -0.97
C GLU A 74 3.56 -3.33 0.55
N CYS A 75 4.27 -4.29 1.12
CA CYS A 75 4.27 -4.56 2.55
C CYS A 75 5.13 -3.56 3.34
N HIS A 76 4.78 -3.38 4.58
CA HIS A 76 5.68 -2.74 5.54
C HIS A 76 6.96 -3.57 5.72
N ALA A 77 6.85 -4.86 5.96
CA ALA A 77 7.91 -5.88 5.96
C ALA A 77 9.30 -5.34 6.34
N THR A 78 9.53 -5.23 7.64
CA THR A 78 10.79 -4.67 8.20
C THR A 78 11.90 -5.70 8.35
N GLY A 79 11.62 -6.98 8.08
CA GLY A 79 12.56 -8.08 8.26
C GLY A 79 12.60 -8.60 9.70
N THR A 80 11.59 -8.32 10.50
CA THR A 80 11.46 -8.86 11.87
C THR A 80 10.41 -9.98 11.88
N SER A 81 10.78 -11.17 12.37
CA SER A 81 9.89 -12.34 12.34
C SER A 81 8.53 -12.09 13.00
N VAL A 82 8.49 -11.37 14.11
CA VAL A 82 7.27 -11.03 14.82
C VAL A 82 6.44 -10.01 14.04
N GLY A 83 7.07 -8.92 13.59
CA GLY A 83 6.39 -7.84 12.86
C GLY A 83 5.81 -8.33 11.53
N ASP A 84 6.62 -9.03 10.76
CA ASP A 84 6.23 -9.53 9.46
C ASP A 84 5.16 -10.64 9.58
N GLY A 85 5.24 -11.48 10.63
CA GLY A 85 4.20 -12.48 10.91
C GLY A 85 2.84 -11.86 11.28
N VAL A 86 2.84 -10.76 12.04
CA VAL A 86 1.63 -9.99 12.36
C VAL A 86 1.06 -9.34 11.10
N GLU A 87 1.89 -8.76 10.25
CA GLU A 87 1.47 -8.17 8.98
C GLU A 87 0.85 -9.21 8.03
N VAL A 88 1.47 -10.38 7.89
CA VAL A 88 0.90 -11.48 7.10
C VAL A 88 -0.49 -11.87 7.62
N SER A 89 -0.67 -11.92 8.95
CA SER A 89 -1.96 -12.25 9.56
C SER A 89 -3.02 -11.18 9.25
N SER A 90 -2.68 -9.89 9.35
CA SER A 90 -3.60 -8.79 9.03
C SER A 90 -3.97 -8.74 7.55
N ILE A 91 -3.00 -8.93 6.63
CA ILE A 91 -3.27 -8.99 5.19
C ILE A 91 -4.22 -10.15 4.87
N ARG A 92 -3.97 -11.34 5.43
CA ARG A 92 -4.82 -12.51 5.21
C ARG A 92 -6.24 -12.32 5.72
N SER A 93 -6.47 -11.57 6.79
CA SER A 93 -7.82 -11.30 7.29
C SER A 93 -8.63 -10.39 6.38
N VAL A 94 -7.98 -9.47 5.66
CA VAL A 94 -8.65 -8.47 4.79
C VAL A 94 -8.75 -8.94 3.34
N TYR A 95 -7.73 -9.65 2.85
CA TYR A 95 -7.61 -10.09 1.46
C TYR A 95 -7.75 -11.62 1.31
N ALA A 96 -8.54 -12.25 2.21
CA ALA A 96 -8.72 -13.71 2.26
C ALA A 96 -9.31 -14.30 0.98
N ASP A 97 -10.21 -13.56 0.32
CA ASP A 97 -10.96 -14.03 -0.84
C ASP A 97 -10.16 -13.94 -2.16
N LEU A 98 -8.97 -13.34 -2.14
CA LEU A 98 -8.05 -13.39 -3.28
C LEU A 98 -7.37 -14.76 -3.33
N GLU A 99 -7.47 -15.44 -4.46
CA GLU A 99 -6.75 -16.72 -4.67
C GLU A 99 -5.24 -16.53 -4.67
N HIS A 100 -4.77 -15.39 -5.17
CA HIS A 100 -3.36 -15.05 -5.31
C HIS A 100 -3.14 -13.54 -5.20
N LEU A 101 -2.37 -13.11 -4.20
CA LEU A 101 -1.95 -11.73 -4.03
C LEU A 101 -0.42 -11.63 -4.06
N PRO A 102 0.17 -11.07 -5.14
CA PRO A 102 1.58 -10.75 -5.17
C PRO A 102 1.92 -9.69 -4.11
N VAL A 103 2.94 -9.95 -3.31
CA VAL A 103 3.41 -9.03 -2.26
C VAL A 103 4.89 -8.75 -2.44
N GLY A 104 5.34 -7.60 -1.96
CA GLY A 104 6.74 -7.25 -1.94
C GLY A 104 7.05 -6.09 -1.03
N SER A 105 8.31 -5.73 -0.90
CA SER A 105 8.75 -4.59 -0.10
C SER A 105 9.96 -3.90 -0.72
N LEU A 106 9.88 -2.59 -0.87
CA LEU A 106 11.01 -1.75 -1.31
C LEU A 106 12.16 -1.79 -0.30
N LYS A 107 11.85 -2.06 0.98
CA LYS A 107 12.86 -2.12 2.04
C LYS A 107 13.89 -3.22 1.82
N ALA A 108 13.55 -4.26 1.08
CA ALA A 108 14.50 -5.28 0.65
C ALA A 108 15.59 -4.74 -0.30
N ASN A 109 15.31 -3.63 -1.00
CA ASN A 109 16.26 -2.99 -1.93
C ASN A 109 17.00 -1.82 -1.29
N THR A 110 16.33 -1.02 -0.47
CA THR A 110 16.83 0.29 -0.01
C THR A 110 17.08 0.36 1.49
N GLY A 111 16.74 -0.67 2.24
CA GLY A 111 16.61 -0.58 3.69
C GLY A 111 15.37 0.20 4.10
N HIS A 112 15.17 0.37 5.39
CA HIS A 112 14.03 1.10 5.95
C HIS A 112 14.33 2.61 6.02
N LEU A 113 13.72 3.36 5.12
CA LEU A 113 13.88 4.83 4.98
C LEU A 113 13.14 5.63 6.08
N ILE A 114 12.75 4.97 7.16
CA ILE A 114 12.05 5.54 8.32
C ILE A 114 10.80 6.31 7.88
N THR A 115 10.76 7.62 8.08
CA THR A 115 9.59 8.47 7.79
C THR A 115 9.30 8.61 6.29
N VAL A 116 10.26 8.34 5.42
CA VAL A 116 10.12 8.45 3.96
C VAL A 116 9.67 7.14 3.31
N ALA A 117 9.69 6.04 4.04
CA ALA A 117 9.39 4.71 3.49
C ALA A 117 8.07 4.65 2.72
N GLY A 118 7.01 5.28 3.24
CA GLY A 118 5.70 5.33 2.57
C GLY A 118 5.73 6.11 1.25
N LEU A 119 6.40 7.26 1.20
CA LEU A 119 6.54 8.03 -0.03
C LEU A 119 7.37 7.27 -1.08
N ALA A 120 8.42 6.59 -0.65
CA ALA A 120 9.24 5.75 -1.52
C ALA A 120 8.43 4.59 -2.12
N SER A 121 7.54 3.96 -1.33
CA SER A 121 6.61 2.94 -1.82
C SER A 121 5.64 3.49 -2.87
N VAL A 122 5.10 4.69 -2.66
CA VAL A 122 4.26 5.37 -3.67
C VAL A 122 5.04 5.60 -4.97
N LEU A 123 6.28 6.09 -4.89
CA LEU A 123 7.13 6.30 -6.07
C LEU A 123 7.44 4.99 -6.80
N LYS A 124 7.76 3.91 -6.07
CA LYS A 124 7.96 2.57 -6.63
C LYS A 124 6.73 2.14 -7.42
N LEU A 125 5.55 2.21 -6.83
CA LEU A 125 4.33 1.68 -7.44
C LEU A 125 3.83 2.54 -8.61
N THR A 126 3.92 3.86 -8.53
CA THR A 126 3.58 4.73 -9.66
C THR A 126 4.50 4.48 -10.85
N GLY A 127 5.80 4.25 -10.60
CA GLY A 127 6.77 3.83 -11.62
C GLY A 127 6.46 2.45 -12.20
N ALA A 128 6.09 1.49 -11.36
CA ALA A 128 5.71 0.14 -11.76
C ALA A 128 4.44 0.11 -12.62
N MET A 129 3.43 0.90 -12.24
CA MET A 129 2.20 1.09 -13.02
C MET A 129 2.48 1.71 -14.40
N ALA A 130 3.35 2.73 -14.46
CA ALA A 130 3.73 3.37 -15.71
C ALA A 130 4.49 2.42 -16.66
N GLN A 131 5.26 1.48 -16.12
CA GLN A 131 5.98 0.46 -16.87
C GLN A 131 5.20 -0.84 -17.07
N GLU A 132 3.98 -0.91 -16.54
CA GLU A 132 3.14 -2.12 -16.59
C GLU A 132 3.85 -3.38 -16.08
N THR A 133 4.63 -3.22 -15.03
CA THR A 133 5.53 -4.26 -14.53
C THR A 133 5.40 -4.42 -13.03
N LEU A 134 5.22 -5.65 -12.55
CA LEU A 134 5.37 -6.00 -11.15
C LEU A 134 6.86 -6.01 -10.79
N PRO A 135 7.29 -5.17 -9.84
CA PRO A 135 8.70 -5.07 -9.47
C PRO A 135 9.13 -6.25 -8.60
N PRO A 136 10.35 -6.77 -8.79
CA PRO A 136 10.86 -7.85 -7.96
C PRO A 136 11.24 -7.35 -6.57
N THR A 137 11.05 -8.22 -5.60
CA THR A 137 11.56 -8.08 -4.24
C THR A 137 12.70 -9.09 -4.06
N PRO A 138 13.93 -8.66 -3.78
CA PRO A 138 15.00 -9.57 -3.44
C PRO A 138 14.62 -10.44 -2.23
N VAL A 139 14.86 -11.73 -2.35
CA VAL A 139 14.66 -12.70 -1.26
C VAL A 139 16.01 -13.33 -0.99
N ASP A 140 16.48 -13.19 0.23
CA ASP A 140 17.68 -13.85 0.73
C ASP A 140 17.30 -14.66 1.98
N GLY A 141 17.53 -15.97 1.94
CA GLY A 141 17.17 -16.89 3.01
C GLY A 141 15.77 -17.49 2.89
N GLU A 142 15.26 -17.93 4.03
CA GLU A 142 13.97 -18.64 4.12
C GLU A 142 12.78 -17.68 4.17
N ILE A 143 11.74 -18.03 3.43
CA ILE A 143 10.45 -17.33 3.48
C ILE A 143 9.71 -17.73 4.75
N LEU A 144 9.08 -16.75 5.41
CA LEU A 144 8.25 -16.98 6.60
C LEU A 144 7.26 -18.13 6.37
N GLU A 145 7.16 -19.03 7.35
CA GLU A 145 6.24 -20.17 7.32
C GLU A 145 4.78 -19.74 7.06
N GLN A 146 4.37 -18.59 7.65
CA GLN A 146 3.03 -18.03 7.45
C GLN A 146 2.73 -17.67 6.00
N LEU A 147 3.74 -17.35 5.18
CA LEU A 147 3.60 -17.09 3.75
C LEU A 147 3.50 -18.37 2.92
N GLN A 148 4.16 -19.45 3.33
CA GLN A 148 4.23 -20.70 2.56
C GLN A 148 2.85 -21.30 2.31
N ASN A 149 1.96 -21.21 3.30
CA ASN A 149 0.59 -21.77 3.26
C ASN A 149 -0.47 -20.66 3.15
N SER A 150 -0.19 -19.61 2.39
CA SER A 150 -1.10 -18.47 2.20
C SER A 150 -1.36 -18.17 0.73
N ASN A 151 -2.38 -17.35 0.47
CA ASN A 151 -2.64 -16.75 -0.82
C ASN A 151 -1.63 -15.65 -1.20
N LEU A 152 -0.76 -15.24 -0.26
CA LEU A 152 0.27 -14.22 -0.48
C LEU A 152 1.50 -14.87 -1.13
N LYS A 153 1.99 -14.25 -2.19
CA LYS A 153 3.18 -14.74 -2.90
C LYS A 153 4.20 -13.62 -3.08
N VAL A 154 5.38 -13.82 -2.53
CA VAL A 154 6.46 -12.84 -2.72
C VAL A 154 6.79 -12.73 -4.20
N GLN A 155 6.68 -11.52 -4.73
CA GLN A 155 7.06 -11.21 -6.11
C GLN A 155 8.58 -11.16 -6.20
N SER A 156 9.23 -12.29 -6.40
CA SER A 156 10.70 -12.41 -6.39
C SER A 156 11.36 -12.11 -7.74
N SER A 157 10.58 -12.09 -8.80
CA SER A 157 11.07 -11.83 -10.16
C SER A 157 10.24 -10.74 -10.85
N ARG A 158 10.84 -10.05 -11.81
CA ARG A 158 10.13 -9.10 -12.66
C ARG A 158 9.07 -9.82 -13.49
N ALA A 159 7.83 -9.31 -13.50
CA ALA A 159 6.75 -9.86 -14.29
C ALA A 159 5.91 -8.76 -14.94
N ALA A 160 5.21 -9.08 -16.03
CA ALA A 160 4.24 -8.16 -16.61
C ALA A 160 3.06 -7.96 -15.66
N TRP A 161 2.67 -6.73 -15.41
CA TRP A 161 1.48 -6.40 -14.62
C TRP A 161 0.25 -6.40 -15.52
N LYS A 162 -0.33 -7.56 -15.73
CA LYS A 162 -1.52 -7.74 -16.57
C LYS A 162 -2.78 -7.33 -15.82
N THR A 163 -3.79 -6.84 -16.53
CA THR A 163 -5.12 -6.51 -16.01
C THR A 163 -6.20 -7.13 -16.90
N GLU A 164 -7.31 -7.47 -16.32
CA GLU A 164 -8.49 -8.00 -17.03
C GLU A 164 -9.47 -6.89 -17.41
N GLY A 165 -8.95 -5.80 -18.01
CA GLY A 165 -9.77 -4.69 -18.53
C GLY A 165 -10.01 -3.53 -17.55
N GLY A 166 -9.50 -3.60 -16.31
CA GLY A 166 -9.54 -2.52 -15.31
C GLY A 166 -8.20 -1.78 -15.17
N PRO A 167 -8.15 -0.71 -14.36
CA PRO A 167 -6.91 -0.05 -13.99
C PRO A 167 -6.05 -0.95 -13.10
N ARG A 168 -4.73 -0.77 -13.14
CA ARG A 168 -3.83 -1.38 -12.17
C ARG A 168 -4.08 -0.79 -10.80
N ARG A 169 -4.25 -1.64 -9.79
CA ARG A 169 -4.43 -1.24 -8.39
C ARG A 169 -3.43 -1.95 -7.51
N ALA A 170 -2.85 -1.16 -6.61
CA ALA A 170 -1.96 -1.68 -5.58
C ALA A 170 -2.32 -1.09 -4.22
N ALA A 171 -2.07 -1.87 -3.19
CA ALA A 171 -2.14 -1.43 -1.81
C ALA A 171 -0.74 -1.18 -1.24
N ILE A 172 -0.63 -0.28 -0.28
CA ILE A 172 0.62 0.04 0.44
C ILE A 172 0.34 0.03 1.93
N SER A 173 1.08 -0.76 2.67
CA SER A 173 1.07 -0.78 4.13
C SER A 173 2.30 -0.07 4.70
N ASN A 174 2.08 0.81 5.68
CA ASN A 174 3.15 1.42 6.47
C ASN A 174 2.72 1.52 7.92
N PHE A 175 3.48 0.85 8.79
CA PHE A 175 3.19 0.75 10.21
C PHE A 175 4.31 1.40 10.99
N GLY A 176 3.96 2.37 11.83
CA GLY A 176 4.92 3.17 12.58
C GLY A 176 5.15 2.64 13.99
N PHE A 177 6.29 2.98 14.57
CA PHE A 177 6.53 2.81 15.99
C PHE A 177 5.45 3.53 16.80
N GLY A 178 4.96 2.89 17.87
CA GLY A 178 3.87 3.42 18.68
C GLY A 178 2.48 3.04 18.15
N GLY A 179 2.41 2.10 17.19
CA GLY A 179 1.17 1.49 16.73
C GLY A 179 0.35 2.34 15.76
N ASN A 180 0.93 3.34 15.12
CA ASN A 180 0.26 4.08 14.06
C ASN A 180 0.30 3.29 12.75
N ASN A 181 -0.86 2.95 12.23
CA ASN A 181 -0.99 2.18 11.00
C ASN A 181 -1.56 3.06 9.90
N ALA A 182 -0.97 2.96 8.70
CA ALA A 182 -1.45 3.62 7.50
C ALA A 182 -1.53 2.62 6.34
N HIS A 183 -2.62 2.69 5.60
CA HIS A 183 -2.82 1.92 4.37
C HIS A 183 -3.34 2.81 3.27
N LEU A 184 -2.78 2.69 2.07
CA LEU A 184 -3.18 3.45 0.89
C LEU A 184 -3.55 2.50 -0.25
N ILE A 185 -4.55 2.91 -1.05
CA ILE A 185 -4.87 2.27 -2.32
C ILE A 185 -4.46 3.21 -3.45
N LEU A 186 -3.53 2.75 -4.28
CA LEU A 186 -3.11 3.43 -5.50
C LEU A 186 -3.78 2.80 -6.72
N GLU A 187 -4.17 3.64 -7.66
CA GLU A 187 -4.76 3.23 -8.93
C GLU A 187 -4.01 3.90 -10.09
N GLN A 188 -3.80 3.16 -11.14
CA GLN A 188 -3.27 3.70 -12.40
C GLN A 188 -4.22 4.75 -12.97
N TYR A 189 -3.69 5.92 -13.29
CA TYR A 189 -4.47 6.93 -13.98
C TYR A 189 -4.78 6.49 -15.43
N GLN A 190 -6.06 6.51 -15.77
CA GLN A 190 -6.54 6.36 -17.14
C GLN A 190 -7.25 7.66 -17.54
N PRO A 191 -6.96 8.27 -18.70
CA PRO A 191 -7.57 9.53 -19.11
C PRO A 191 -9.10 9.52 -19.13
N SER A 192 -9.72 8.35 -19.34
CA SER A 192 -11.17 8.13 -19.26
C SER A 192 -11.73 8.14 -17.84
N SER A 193 -10.88 8.02 -16.83
CA SER A 193 -11.28 8.02 -15.40
C SER A 193 -11.59 9.42 -14.86
N ARG A 194 -11.55 10.46 -15.67
CA ARG A 194 -11.97 11.80 -15.20
C ARG A 194 -13.44 11.74 -14.82
N PRO A 195 -13.81 12.03 -13.56
CA PRO A 195 -15.17 12.31 -13.24
C PRO A 195 -15.59 13.52 -14.10
N GLY A 196 -16.68 13.39 -14.86
CA GLY A 196 -17.29 14.54 -15.51
C GLY A 196 -17.40 15.66 -14.46
N ARG A 197 -17.21 16.93 -14.86
CA ARG A 197 -17.38 18.11 -13.99
C ARG A 197 -18.75 18.07 -13.30
N ASN A 198 -18.88 17.33 -12.23
CA ASN A 198 -20.07 17.33 -11.38
C ASN A 198 -19.79 18.15 -10.13
N LYS A 199 -20.34 19.37 -10.19
CA LYS A 199 -20.84 20.27 -9.12
C LYS A 199 -20.29 20.03 -7.71
N ALA A 200 -19.59 21.08 -7.25
CA ALA A 200 -19.53 21.56 -5.87
C ALA A 200 -19.51 20.49 -4.76
N PHE A 201 -18.33 20.13 -4.35
CA PHE A 201 -18.15 19.71 -2.97
C PHE A 201 -18.66 20.83 -2.06
N LYS A 202 -19.67 20.52 -1.25
CA LYS A 202 -20.05 21.41 -0.14
C LYS A 202 -18.80 21.57 0.72
N GLN A 203 -18.34 22.79 0.86
CA GLN A 203 -17.30 23.13 1.83
C GLN A 203 -17.77 22.62 3.18
N CYS A 204 -16.95 21.83 3.84
CA CYS A 204 -17.13 21.53 5.26
C CYS A 204 -17.12 22.88 6.01
N PRO A 205 -18.11 23.20 6.83
CA PRO A 205 -18.05 24.41 7.62
C PRO A 205 -16.80 24.37 8.50
N ALA A 206 -16.13 25.51 8.62
CA ALA A 206 -15.01 25.62 9.57
C ALA A 206 -15.54 25.31 10.98
N PRO A 207 -14.77 24.59 11.81
CA PRO A 207 -15.14 24.44 13.22
C PRO A 207 -15.14 25.82 13.88
N ASP A 208 -16.21 26.11 14.65
CA ASP A 208 -16.33 27.29 15.51
C ASP A 208 -15.24 27.34 16.60
#